data_37786511557dc64d4c0624693a9db904
#
_entry.id   37786511557dc64d4c0624693a9db904
#
_cell.length_a   1.000
_cell.length_b   1.000
_cell.length_c   1.000
_cell.angle_alpha   90.00
_cell.angle_beta   90.00
_cell.angle_gamma   90.00
#
_symmetry.space_group_name_H-M   'P 1'
#
loop_
_entity.id
_entity.type
_entity.pdbx_description
1 polymer ?
#
loop_
_entity_poly.entity_id
_entity_poly.type
_entity_poly.pdbx_seq_one_letter_code
_entity_poly.pdbx_strand_id
1 'polypeptide(L)'
;MKKFITFTLCFFLLTTYFFTQSLSSPHANESDFSWRVLEKADAAFVSKNYSRAANLVQIAKINRKKESQWYVDTLEQALKPMAVQKAGDNIDVVKKILIERNSTEAVKVINDIVTLKGASYFNNSIQAIVSYYKTFYIYPEASFLEAKIYRLEGEFELAKQFYIEAWKNSDKLDIPMEKYDILYELASLYKIQNNLADYEKTLLLIVSDDENFYVNGKISGFLTSVIKNLKSGMDLDKFFLLYRCDSYNSINAYFQLAQLYLEKNMKEKLLEVSIMGMLTSVTRIEQILKERELEYSYKNFNHFYYLATQYSDIINWGIKNKVWQGFFNFAQAVEFNNQIEFAKEMYTHNIIYSPEEHWQKTSREKLKRFAE
;
A
#
# COMPACT_ATOMS: atom_id res chain seq x y z
N MET A 1 0.59 -12.47 8.76
CA MET A 1 1.99 -12.60 9.21
C MET A 1 2.47 -14.05 9.38
N LYS A 2 1.83 -14.95 10.15
CA LYS A 2 2.31 -16.34 10.33
C LYS A 2 2.40 -17.18 9.04
N LYS A 3 1.49 -17.00 8.07
CA LYS A 3 1.55 -17.71 6.77
C LYS A 3 2.72 -17.25 5.89
N PHE A 4 3.08 -15.97 5.97
CA PHE A 4 4.18 -15.37 5.21
C PHE A 4 5.54 -15.84 5.73
N ILE A 5 5.71 -15.92 7.05
CA ILE A 5 6.95 -16.37 7.69
C ILE A 5 7.25 -17.84 7.36
N THR A 6 6.24 -18.71 7.34
CA THR A 6 6.41 -20.14 7.01
C THR A 6 6.72 -20.33 5.53
N PHE A 7 6.11 -19.53 4.64
CA PHE A 7 6.40 -19.52 3.20
C PHE A 7 7.84 -19.05 2.93
N THR A 8 8.26 -17.97 3.59
CA THR A 8 9.62 -17.42 3.47
C THR A 8 10.68 -18.41 3.99
N LEU A 9 10.40 -19.17 5.04
CA LEU A 9 11.37 -20.14 5.59
C LEU A 9 11.54 -21.36 4.67
N CYS A 10 10.47 -21.90 4.10
CA CYS A 10 10.55 -22.97 3.09
C CYS A 10 11.23 -22.46 1.80
N PHE A 11 10.98 -21.22 1.43
CA PHE A 11 11.64 -20.56 0.31
C PHE A 11 13.15 -20.40 0.51
N PHE A 12 13.57 -19.93 1.69
CA PHE A 12 14.98 -19.77 2.04
C PHE A 12 15.73 -21.11 2.06
N LEU A 13 15.11 -22.16 2.56
CA LEU A 13 15.70 -23.50 2.59
C LEU A 13 15.82 -24.12 1.19
N LEU A 14 14.84 -23.93 0.33
CA LEU A 14 14.91 -24.41 -1.05
C LEU A 14 15.87 -23.57 -1.89
N THR A 15 15.92 -22.25 -1.72
CA THR A 15 16.87 -21.40 -2.46
C THR A 15 18.31 -21.63 -2.03
N THR A 16 18.64 -21.73 -0.75
CA THR A 16 19.99 -22.09 -0.29
C THR A 16 20.42 -23.47 -0.77
N TYR A 17 19.47 -24.40 -0.90
CA TYR A 17 19.69 -25.73 -1.42
C TYR A 17 20.08 -25.75 -2.91
N PHE A 18 19.41 -24.92 -3.74
CA PHE A 18 19.71 -24.83 -5.17
C PHE A 18 20.99 -24.06 -5.48
N PHE A 19 21.42 -23.14 -4.61
CA PHE A 19 22.64 -22.34 -4.79
C PHE A 19 23.96 -23.10 -4.51
N THR A 20 23.93 -24.26 -3.85
CA THR A 20 25.17 -25.03 -3.51
C THR A 20 25.63 -26.01 -4.59
N GLN A 21 24.81 -26.26 -5.63
CA GLN A 21 25.33 -26.93 -6.84
C GLN A 21 25.66 -25.90 -7.90
N SER A 22 26.69 -26.15 -8.69
CA SER A 22 27.08 -25.45 -9.91
C SER A 22 26.03 -25.63 -11.04
N LEU A 23 24.76 -25.37 -10.73
CA LEU A 23 23.75 -25.12 -11.74
C LEU A 23 24.13 -23.78 -12.36
N SER A 24 24.36 -23.76 -13.67
CA SER A 24 24.61 -22.53 -14.39
C SER A 24 23.57 -21.51 -14.04
N SER A 25 23.98 -20.33 -13.56
CA SER A 25 23.11 -19.19 -13.33
C SER A 25 22.28 -18.90 -14.59
N PRO A 26 21.05 -18.40 -14.50
CA PRO A 26 20.27 -17.97 -15.67
C PRO A 26 20.98 -16.85 -16.45
N HIS A 27 21.93 -16.18 -15.79
CA HIS A 27 22.74 -15.10 -16.35
C HIS A 27 24.24 -15.32 -16.09
N ALA A 28 25.07 -14.88 -17.05
CA ALA A 28 26.52 -14.96 -16.93
C ALA A 28 27.06 -14.02 -15.83
N ASN A 29 26.42 -12.87 -15.65
CA ASN A 29 26.79 -11.86 -14.66
C ASN A 29 25.65 -11.58 -13.70
N GLU A 30 25.97 -11.27 -12.45
CA GLU A 30 24.99 -10.83 -11.44
C GLU A 30 24.26 -9.56 -11.85
N SER A 31 24.93 -8.69 -12.59
CA SER A 31 24.37 -7.43 -13.11
C SER A 31 23.23 -7.61 -14.12
N ASP A 32 23.01 -8.82 -14.63
CA ASP A 32 22.01 -9.13 -15.65
C ASP A 32 20.72 -9.70 -15.06
N PHE A 33 20.65 -9.93 -13.74
CA PHE A 33 19.41 -10.28 -13.09
C PHE A 33 18.34 -9.18 -13.29
N SER A 34 17.11 -9.61 -13.52
CA SER A 34 16.00 -8.71 -13.88
C SER A 34 15.82 -7.54 -12.91
N TRP A 35 15.94 -7.79 -11.61
CA TRP A 35 15.82 -6.76 -10.58
C TRP A 35 16.98 -5.74 -10.63
N ARG A 36 18.24 -6.18 -10.90
CA ARG A 36 19.38 -5.26 -11.08
C ARG A 36 19.23 -4.39 -12.32
N VAL A 37 18.68 -4.95 -13.39
CA VAL A 37 18.41 -4.20 -14.61
C VAL A 37 17.29 -3.20 -14.38
N LEU A 38 16.27 -3.56 -13.61
CA LEU A 38 15.16 -2.64 -13.25
C LEU A 38 15.65 -1.50 -12.36
N GLU A 39 16.53 -1.74 -11.38
CA GLU A 39 17.20 -0.68 -10.61
C GLU A 39 17.93 0.34 -11.52
N LYS A 40 18.65 -0.17 -12.53
CA LYS A 40 19.32 0.70 -13.51
C LYS A 40 18.31 1.47 -14.37
N ALA A 41 17.16 0.88 -14.67
CA ALA A 41 16.07 1.54 -15.39
C ALA A 41 15.46 2.67 -14.55
N ASP A 42 15.20 2.43 -13.27
CA ASP A 42 14.69 3.45 -12.36
C ASP A 42 15.70 4.61 -12.18
N ALA A 43 16.99 4.31 -12.01
CA ALA A 43 18.04 5.34 -11.98
C ALA A 43 18.09 6.18 -13.27
N ALA A 44 17.92 5.54 -14.44
CA ALA A 44 17.83 6.24 -15.71
C ALA A 44 16.56 7.12 -15.80
N PHE A 45 15.43 6.64 -15.29
CA PHE A 45 14.18 7.39 -15.19
C PHE A 45 14.32 8.63 -14.31
N VAL A 46 14.88 8.49 -13.11
CA VAL A 46 15.14 9.59 -12.17
C VAL A 46 16.08 10.63 -12.78
N SER A 47 17.08 10.19 -13.56
CA SER A 47 17.97 11.08 -14.31
C SER A 47 17.37 11.66 -15.60
N LYS A 48 16.06 11.44 -15.83
CA LYS A 48 15.29 11.91 -17.00
C LYS A 48 15.77 11.35 -18.35
N ASN A 49 16.52 10.24 -18.34
CA ASN A 49 16.90 9.53 -19.55
C ASN A 49 15.85 8.46 -19.89
N TYR A 50 14.67 8.90 -20.35
CA TYR A 50 13.49 8.04 -20.54
C TYR A 50 13.70 6.97 -21.61
N SER A 51 14.38 7.29 -22.71
CA SER A 51 14.70 6.31 -23.76
C SER A 51 15.58 5.17 -23.24
N ARG A 52 16.59 5.48 -22.42
CA ARG A 52 17.43 4.47 -21.77
C ARG A 52 16.62 3.67 -20.74
N ALA A 53 15.78 4.35 -19.96
CA ALA A 53 14.91 3.70 -18.98
C ALA A 53 13.97 2.68 -19.66
N ALA A 54 13.30 3.08 -20.74
CA ALA A 54 12.41 2.21 -21.51
C ALA A 54 13.14 0.97 -22.05
N ASN A 55 14.33 1.14 -22.64
CA ASN A 55 15.13 0.02 -23.11
C ASN A 55 15.52 -0.94 -21.98
N LEU A 56 15.98 -0.42 -20.83
CA LEU A 56 16.32 -1.25 -19.67
C LEU A 56 15.11 -1.97 -19.08
N VAL A 57 13.91 -1.38 -19.07
CA VAL A 57 12.68 -2.05 -18.67
C VAL A 57 12.41 -3.27 -19.56
N GLN A 58 12.56 -3.15 -20.88
CA GLN A 58 12.38 -4.28 -21.81
C GLN A 58 13.40 -5.38 -21.54
N ILE A 59 14.67 -5.02 -21.31
CA ILE A 59 15.71 -5.99 -20.95
C ILE A 59 15.36 -6.68 -19.62
N ALA A 60 14.89 -5.94 -18.62
CA ALA A 60 14.48 -6.51 -17.34
C ALA A 60 13.33 -7.53 -17.50
N LYS A 61 12.30 -7.22 -18.29
CA LYS A 61 11.19 -8.14 -18.61
C LYS A 61 11.68 -9.41 -19.32
N ILE A 62 12.58 -9.27 -20.29
CA ILE A 62 13.19 -10.42 -21.00
C ILE A 62 13.99 -11.30 -20.03
N ASN A 63 14.79 -10.68 -19.16
CA ASN A 63 15.60 -11.40 -18.19
C ASN A 63 14.72 -12.09 -17.13
N ARG A 64 13.66 -11.45 -16.63
CA ARG A 64 12.69 -12.04 -15.72
C ARG A 64 12.03 -13.30 -16.32
N LYS A 65 11.73 -13.29 -17.62
CA LYS A 65 11.21 -14.47 -18.34
C LYS A 65 12.24 -15.60 -18.39
N LYS A 66 13.51 -15.32 -18.67
CA LYS A 66 14.59 -16.31 -18.64
C LYS A 66 14.78 -16.89 -17.25
N GLU A 67 14.75 -16.06 -16.22
CA GLU A 67 14.85 -16.47 -14.81
C GLU A 67 13.67 -17.38 -14.44
N SER A 68 12.44 -17.00 -14.79
CA SER A 68 11.26 -17.82 -14.57
C SER A 68 11.41 -19.22 -15.16
N GLN A 69 11.80 -19.30 -16.43
CA GLN A 69 12.01 -20.58 -17.10
C GLN A 69 13.10 -21.40 -16.44
N TRP A 70 14.24 -20.78 -16.11
CA TRP A 70 15.34 -21.46 -15.44
C TRP A 70 14.94 -22.01 -14.05
N TYR A 71 14.18 -21.24 -13.25
CA TYR A 71 13.69 -21.71 -11.96
C TYR A 71 12.71 -22.87 -12.12
N VAL A 72 11.80 -22.81 -13.09
CA VAL A 72 10.84 -23.89 -13.37
C VAL A 72 11.56 -25.16 -13.79
N ASP A 73 12.49 -25.08 -14.75
CA ASP A 73 13.25 -26.22 -15.25
C ASP A 73 14.09 -26.86 -14.12
N THR A 74 14.72 -26.04 -13.30
CA THR A 74 15.51 -26.48 -12.15
C THR A 74 14.66 -27.19 -11.11
N LEU A 75 13.48 -26.61 -10.77
CA LEU A 75 12.55 -27.21 -9.82
C LEU A 75 11.92 -28.50 -10.36
N GLU A 76 11.49 -28.51 -11.61
CA GLU A 76 10.90 -29.71 -12.22
C GLU A 76 11.91 -30.87 -12.31
N GLN A 77 13.18 -30.59 -12.64
CA GLN A 77 14.23 -31.59 -12.59
C GLN A 77 14.48 -32.13 -11.19
N ALA A 78 14.52 -31.24 -10.17
CA ALA A 78 14.73 -31.65 -8.79
C ALA A 78 13.53 -32.41 -8.21
N LEU A 79 12.31 -32.09 -8.64
CA LEU A 79 11.06 -32.68 -8.15
C LEU A 79 10.60 -33.89 -8.99
N LYS A 80 11.23 -34.14 -10.14
CA LYS A 80 10.86 -35.25 -11.02
C LYS A 80 10.77 -36.62 -10.31
N PRO A 81 11.65 -36.97 -9.34
CA PRO A 81 11.50 -38.21 -8.58
C PRO A 81 10.24 -38.24 -7.72
N MET A 82 9.64 -37.08 -7.41
CA MET A 82 8.50 -36.93 -6.50
C MET A 82 7.14 -37.01 -7.24
N ALA A 83 7.13 -36.90 -8.55
CA ALA A 83 5.90 -36.74 -9.34
C ALA A 83 4.96 -37.95 -9.32
N VAL A 84 5.43 -39.12 -8.89
CA VAL A 84 4.71 -40.41 -8.95
C VAL A 84 4.40 -41.00 -7.59
N GLN A 85 4.81 -40.38 -6.49
CA GLN A 85 4.78 -40.93 -5.15
C GLN A 85 3.72 -40.30 -4.23
N LYS A 86 3.31 -41.02 -3.16
CA LYS A 86 2.48 -40.50 -2.10
C LYS A 86 3.20 -39.36 -1.34
N ALA A 87 2.46 -38.48 -0.69
CA ALA A 87 3.02 -37.32 0.00
C ALA A 87 4.13 -37.68 1.03
N GLY A 88 4.02 -38.82 1.71
CA GLY A 88 5.03 -39.31 2.66
C GLY A 88 6.34 -39.67 1.97
N ASP A 89 6.26 -40.39 0.85
CA ASP A 89 7.43 -40.86 0.09
C ASP A 89 8.20 -39.66 -0.50
N ASN A 90 7.48 -38.59 -0.90
CA ASN A 90 8.10 -37.36 -1.39
C ASN A 90 8.95 -36.67 -0.32
N ILE A 91 8.53 -36.68 0.93
CA ILE A 91 9.25 -36.12 2.06
C ILE A 91 10.56 -36.88 2.25
N ASP A 92 10.53 -38.20 2.18
CA ASP A 92 11.73 -39.04 2.34
C ASP A 92 12.73 -38.85 1.20
N VAL A 93 12.25 -38.66 -0.03
CA VAL A 93 13.12 -38.31 -1.18
C VAL A 93 13.81 -36.96 -0.95
N VAL A 94 13.07 -35.92 -0.51
CA VAL A 94 13.66 -34.60 -0.22
C VAL A 94 14.68 -34.70 0.92
N LYS A 95 14.35 -35.42 2.00
CA LYS A 95 15.29 -35.63 3.11
C LYS A 95 16.56 -36.34 2.66
N LYS A 96 16.44 -37.39 1.84
CA LYS A 96 17.59 -38.09 1.29
C LYS A 96 18.50 -37.17 0.48
N ILE A 97 17.94 -36.38 -0.41
CA ILE A 97 18.67 -35.40 -1.21
C ILE A 97 19.37 -34.37 -0.29
N LEU A 98 18.72 -33.89 0.76
CA LEU A 98 19.30 -32.94 1.71
C LEU A 98 20.46 -33.54 2.52
N ILE A 99 20.32 -34.81 2.94
CA ILE A 99 21.38 -35.54 3.65
C ILE A 99 22.64 -35.74 2.74
N GLU A 100 22.42 -36.15 1.50
CA GLU A 100 23.51 -36.32 0.52
C GLU A 100 24.29 -35.02 0.28
N ARG A 101 23.69 -33.87 0.61
CA ARG A 101 24.30 -32.54 0.48
C ARG A 101 24.69 -31.88 1.81
N ASN A 102 24.84 -32.67 2.86
CA ASN A 102 25.23 -32.19 4.20
C ASN A 102 24.29 -31.10 4.79
N SER A 103 23.03 -31.05 4.36
CA SER A 103 22.04 -30.07 4.84
C SER A 103 21.18 -30.66 5.97
N THR A 104 21.80 -31.17 7.02
CA THR A 104 21.12 -31.83 8.16
C THR A 104 20.16 -30.89 8.89
N GLU A 105 20.47 -29.61 8.95
CA GLU A 105 19.63 -28.59 9.58
C GLU A 105 18.33 -28.38 8.78
N ALA A 106 18.40 -28.39 7.46
CA ALA A 106 17.22 -28.33 6.59
C ALA A 106 16.31 -29.57 6.77
N VAL A 107 16.89 -30.76 6.97
CA VAL A 107 16.14 -31.98 7.29
C VAL A 107 15.39 -31.84 8.61
N LYS A 108 16.00 -31.23 9.63
CA LYS A 108 15.35 -30.97 10.92
C LYS A 108 14.14 -30.04 10.75
N VAL A 109 14.29 -28.94 10.03
CA VAL A 109 13.17 -28.01 9.75
C VAL A 109 12.04 -28.70 9.00
N ILE A 110 12.35 -29.56 8.01
CA ILE A 110 11.31 -30.33 7.31
C ILE A 110 10.58 -31.27 8.28
N ASN A 111 11.29 -31.96 9.18
CA ASN A 111 10.68 -32.82 10.19
C ASN A 111 9.75 -32.02 11.10
N ASP A 112 10.17 -30.83 11.54
CA ASP A 112 9.37 -29.96 12.39
C ASP A 112 8.09 -29.50 11.65
N ILE A 113 8.20 -29.08 10.37
CA ILE A 113 7.05 -28.69 9.55
C ILE A 113 6.09 -29.87 9.36
N VAL A 114 6.61 -31.05 9.03
CA VAL A 114 5.80 -32.25 8.82
C VAL A 114 5.10 -32.67 10.11
N THR A 115 5.80 -32.60 11.24
CA THR A 115 5.24 -32.92 12.56
C THR A 115 4.12 -31.94 12.95
N LEU A 116 4.31 -30.65 12.68
CA LEU A 116 3.36 -29.60 13.06
C LEU A 116 2.18 -29.45 12.09
N LYS A 117 2.37 -29.70 10.80
CA LYS A 117 1.42 -29.38 9.73
C LYS A 117 1.00 -30.58 8.87
N GLY A 118 1.72 -31.68 8.96
CA GLY A 118 1.47 -32.89 8.18
C GLY A 118 2.10 -32.90 6.78
N ALA A 119 2.19 -34.08 6.19
CA ALA A 119 2.81 -34.32 4.89
C ALA A 119 2.09 -33.63 3.72
N SER A 120 0.77 -33.55 3.78
CA SER A 120 -0.04 -32.88 2.74
C SER A 120 0.26 -31.37 2.68
N TYR A 121 0.50 -30.73 3.82
CA TYR A 121 0.88 -29.32 3.87
C TYR A 121 2.22 -29.07 3.18
N PHE A 122 3.21 -29.93 3.41
CA PHE A 122 4.51 -29.85 2.76
C PHE A 122 4.40 -29.99 1.24
N ASN A 123 3.63 -30.98 0.76
CA ASN A 123 3.37 -31.19 -0.67
C ASN A 123 2.68 -29.97 -1.33
N ASN A 124 1.64 -29.44 -0.68
CA ASN A 124 0.93 -28.27 -1.17
C ASN A 124 1.85 -27.04 -1.23
N SER A 125 2.78 -26.89 -0.28
CA SER A 125 3.75 -25.80 -0.26
C SER A 125 4.73 -25.90 -1.44
N ILE A 126 5.19 -27.10 -1.79
CA ILE A 126 6.04 -27.32 -2.97
C ILE A 126 5.29 -26.97 -4.25
N GLN A 127 4.04 -27.43 -4.40
CA GLN A 127 3.21 -27.09 -5.56
C GLN A 127 2.96 -25.57 -5.68
N ALA A 128 2.78 -24.89 -4.55
CA ALA A 128 2.63 -23.45 -4.51
C ALA A 128 3.92 -22.73 -5.00
N ILE A 129 5.10 -23.23 -4.62
CA ILE A 129 6.40 -22.68 -5.07
C ILE A 129 6.57 -22.87 -6.59
N VAL A 130 6.29 -24.07 -7.11
CA VAL A 130 6.34 -24.33 -8.55
C VAL A 130 5.38 -23.41 -9.30
N SER A 131 4.16 -23.25 -8.80
CA SER A 131 3.15 -22.38 -9.40
C SER A 131 3.58 -20.91 -9.38
N TYR A 132 4.22 -20.46 -8.29
CA TYR A 132 4.80 -19.12 -8.18
C TYR A 132 5.84 -18.88 -9.29
N TYR A 133 6.81 -19.78 -9.45
CA TYR A 133 7.85 -19.60 -10.47
C TYR A 133 7.31 -19.71 -11.91
N LYS A 134 6.25 -20.49 -12.14
CA LYS A 134 5.56 -20.52 -13.45
C LYS A 134 4.95 -19.17 -13.84
N THR A 135 4.66 -18.31 -12.87
CA THR A 135 4.13 -16.95 -13.10
C THR A 135 5.16 -15.85 -12.80
N PHE A 136 6.38 -16.22 -12.44
CA PHE A 136 7.44 -15.27 -12.05
C PHE A 136 7.87 -14.31 -13.17
N TYR A 137 7.61 -14.69 -14.44
CA TYR A 137 7.84 -13.82 -15.60
C TYR A 137 6.94 -12.58 -15.61
N ILE A 138 5.84 -12.58 -14.87
CA ILE A 138 4.97 -11.41 -14.69
C ILE A 138 5.72 -10.44 -13.77
N TYR A 139 5.96 -9.22 -14.24
CA TYR A 139 6.81 -8.25 -13.58
C TYR A 139 6.08 -6.92 -13.41
N PRO A 140 5.22 -6.78 -12.38
CA PRO A 140 4.39 -5.60 -12.20
C PRO A 140 5.19 -4.32 -11.95
N GLU A 141 6.35 -4.38 -11.27
CA GLU A 141 7.23 -3.22 -11.06
C GLU A 141 7.77 -2.67 -12.38
N ALA A 142 8.14 -3.56 -13.30
CA ALA A 142 8.61 -3.17 -14.63
C ALA A 142 7.48 -2.54 -15.45
N SER A 143 6.27 -3.10 -15.38
CA SER A 143 5.08 -2.52 -16.04
C SER A 143 4.70 -1.17 -15.42
N PHE A 144 4.86 -1.01 -14.10
CA PHE A 144 4.64 0.26 -13.41
C PHE A 144 5.64 1.35 -13.85
N LEU A 145 6.92 1.02 -13.95
CA LEU A 145 7.93 1.97 -14.45
C LEU A 145 7.68 2.35 -15.91
N GLU A 146 7.30 1.38 -16.75
CA GLU A 146 6.94 1.61 -18.15
C GLU A 146 5.73 2.54 -18.28
N ALA A 147 4.71 2.37 -17.44
CA ALA A 147 3.56 3.26 -17.37
C ALA A 147 3.96 4.70 -17.04
N LYS A 148 4.88 4.90 -16.09
CA LYS A 148 5.41 6.23 -15.75
C LYS A 148 6.15 6.88 -16.92
N ILE A 149 6.92 6.09 -17.68
CA ILE A 149 7.63 6.59 -18.87
C ILE A 149 6.62 7.06 -19.92
N TYR A 150 5.66 6.23 -20.32
CA TYR A 150 4.63 6.61 -21.30
C TYR A 150 3.81 7.81 -20.87
N ARG A 151 3.50 7.93 -19.58
CA ARG A 151 2.82 9.11 -19.06
C ARG A 151 3.61 10.41 -19.30
N LEU A 152 4.93 10.38 -19.10
CA LEU A 152 5.80 11.53 -19.33
C LEU A 152 6.00 11.85 -20.82
N GLU A 153 5.88 10.86 -21.69
CA GLU A 153 5.90 11.00 -23.13
C GLU A 153 4.57 11.52 -23.71
N GLY A 154 3.51 11.59 -22.86
CA GLY A 154 2.17 12.01 -23.27
C GLY A 154 1.31 10.86 -23.85
N GLU A 155 1.83 9.65 -23.87
CA GLU A 155 1.15 8.44 -24.37
C GLU A 155 0.19 7.86 -23.32
N PHE A 156 -0.85 8.62 -22.99
CA PHE A 156 -1.72 8.36 -21.84
C PHE A 156 -2.48 7.04 -21.93
N GLU A 157 -2.86 6.60 -23.12
CA GLU A 157 -3.58 5.32 -23.28
C GLU A 157 -2.65 4.12 -23.03
N LEU A 158 -1.40 4.20 -23.46
CA LEU A 158 -0.39 3.18 -23.14
C LEU A 158 -0.06 3.21 -21.64
N ALA A 159 0.16 4.38 -21.08
CA ALA A 159 0.38 4.54 -19.64
C ALA A 159 -0.74 3.88 -18.82
N LYS A 160 -2.00 4.15 -19.19
CA LYS A 160 -3.17 3.54 -18.54
C LYS A 160 -3.15 2.01 -18.62
N GLN A 161 -2.86 1.45 -19.79
CA GLN A 161 -2.80 0.00 -19.97
C GLN A 161 -1.76 -0.64 -19.05
N PHE A 162 -0.56 -0.07 -18.97
CA PHE A 162 0.51 -0.59 -18.12
C PHE A 162 0.26 -0.37 -16.62
N TYR A 163 -0.37 0.74 -16.20
CA TYR A 163 -0.81 0.90 -14.82
C TYR A 163 -1.85 -0.17 -14.43
N ILE A 164 -2.83 -0.43 -15.29
CA ILE A 164 -3.85 -1.46 -15.07
C ILE A 164 -3.21 -2.86 -15.03
N GLU A 165 -2.26 -3.15 -15.92
CA GLU A 165 -1.51 -4.41 -15.93
C GLU A 165 -0.75 -4.60 -14.61
N ALA A 166 0.01 -3.59 -14.17
CA ALA A 166 0.74 -3.60 -12.91
C ALA A 166 -0.19 -3.81 -11.72
N TRP A 167 -1.31 -3.08 -11.65
CA TRP A 167 -2.29 -3.22 -10.59
C TRP A 167 -2.95 -4.60 -10.57
N LYS A 168 -3.36 -5.14 -11.72
CA LYS A 168 -3.98 -6.48 -11.80
C LYS A 168 -3.05 -7.60 -11.32
N ASN A 169 -1.75 -7.39 -11.42
CA ASN A 169 -0.72 -8.32 -10.97
C ASN A 169 -0.06 -7.89 -9.66
N SER A 170 -0.68 -7.00 -8.89
CA SER A 170 -0.11 -6.45 -7.66
C SER A 170 0.10 -7.49 -6.54
N ASP A 171 -0.54 -8.66 -6.65
CA ASP A 171 -0.28 -9.83 -5.79
C ASP A 171 1.13 -10.43 -5.98
N LYS A 172 1.84 -10.04 -7.04
CA LYS A 172 3.20 -10.47 -7.40
C LYS A 172 4.27 -9.43 -7.14
N LEU A 173 3.89 -8.25 -6.63
CA LEU A 173 4.85 -7.22 -6.23
C LEU A 173 5.80 -7.72 -5.13
N ASP A 174 7.09 -7.46 -5.29
CA ASP A 174 8.10 -7.74 -4.28
C ASP A 174 7.82 -6.93 -3.00
N ILE A 175 7.30 -5.70 -3.16
CA ILE A 175 6.82 -4.84 -2.06
C ILE A 175 5.30 -4.66 -2.21
N PRO A 176 4.47 -5.40 -1.43
CA PRO A 176 3.01 -5.37 -1.57
C PRO A 176 2.38 -3.98 -1.42
N MET A 177 3.07 -3.05 -0.75
CA MET A 177 2.57 -1.68 -0.52
C MET A 177 2.65 -0.81 -1.78
N GLU A 178 3.48 -1.13 -2.75
CA GLU A 178 3.58 -0.40 -4.04
C GLU A 178 2.29 -0.44 -4.84
N LYS A 179 1.36 -1.37 -4.55
CA LYS A 179 0.03 -1.37 -5.16
C LYS A 179 -0.71 -0.03 -4.99
N TYR A 180 -0.47 0.67 -3.87
CA TYR A 180 -1.08 1.98 -3.63
C TYR A 180 -0.47 3.06 -4.51
N ASP A 181 0.85 3.02 -4.73
CA ASP A 181 1.52 3.96 -5.63
C ASP A 181 1.01 3.80 -7.06
N ILE A 182 0.84 2.55 -7.52
CA ILE A 182 0.26 2.25 -8.85
C ILE A 182 -1.15 2.84 -8.95
N LEU A 183 -2.01 2.65 -7.95
CA LEU A 183 -3.37 3.17 -7.95
C LEU A 183 -3.41 4.70 -7.89
N TYR A 184 -2.54 5.33 -7.11
CA TYR A 184 -2.45 6.80 -7.06
C TYR A 184 -2.00 7.41 -8.39
N GLU A 185 -1.02 6.79 -9.07
CA GLU A 185 -0.59 7.22 -10.39
C GLU A 185 -1.68 7.05 -11.44
N LEU A 186 -2.41 5.92 -11.41
CA LEU A 186 -3.56 5.67 -12.28
C LEU A 186 -4.69 6.68 -12.03
N ALA A 187 -5.01 6.95 -10.75
CA ALA A 187 -6.00 7.97 -10.39
C ALA A 187 -5.59 9.36 -10.90
N SER A 188 -4.30 9.73 -10.72
CA SER A 188 -3.75 10.98 -11.23
C SER A 188 -3.90 11.09 -12.76
N LEU A 189 -3.67 10.00 -13.50
CA LEU A 189 -3.85 9.95 -14.95
C LEU A 189 -5.31 10.19 -15.34
N TYR A 190 -6.27 9.53 -14.69
CA TYR A 190 -7.70 9.75 -14.94
C TYR A 190 -8.12 11.19 -14.65
N LYS A 191 -7.56 11.79 -13.59
CA LYS A 191 -7.82 13.19 -13.24
C LYS A 191 -7.32 14.14 -14.34
N ILE A 192 -6.10 13.92 -14.88
CA ILE A 192 -5.54 14.70 -16.00
C ILE A 192 -6.42 14.57 -17.25
N GLN A 193 -6.96 13.40 -17.52
CA GLN A 193 -7.88 13.16 -18.64
C GLN A 193 -9.31 13.65 -18.38
N ASN A 194 -9.57 14.28 -17.25
CA ASN A 194 -10.92 14.68 -16.79
C ASN A 194 -11.94 13.54 -16.73
N ASN A 195 -11.46 12.30 -16.58
CA ASN A 195 -12.29 11.12 -16.40
C ASN A 195 -12.62 10.93 -14.91
N LEU A 196 -13.53 11.75 -14.40
CA LEU A 196 -13.87 11.79 -12.98
C LEU A 196 -14.54 10.51 -12.47
N ALA A 197 -15.16 9.70 -13.34
CA ALA A 197 -15.79 8.45 -12.94
C ALA A 197 -14.74 7.38 -12.59
N ASP A 198 -13.76 7.17 -13.47
CA ASP A 198 -12.66 6.22 -13.20
C ASP A 198 -11.69 6.74 -12.14
N TYR A 199 -11.52 8.06 -12.03
CA TYR A 199 -10.81 8.69 -10.92
C TYR A 199 -11.43 8.33 -9.56
N GLU A 200 -12.74 8.58 -9.39
CA GLU A 200 -13.49 8.20 -8.17
C GLU A 200 -13.37 6.70 -7.89
N LYS A 201 -13.60 5.86 -8.90
CA LYS A 201 -13.52 4.41 -8.78
C LYS A 201 -12.14 3.93 -8.32
N THR A 202 -11.08 4.51 -8.87
CA THR A 202 -9.69 4.13 -8.51
C THR A 202 -9.36 4.54 -7.08
N LEU A 203 -9.78 5.72 -6.64
CA LEU A 203 -9.61 6.13 -5.25
C LEU A 203 -10.42 5.25 -4.28
N LEU A 204 -11.62 4.83 -4.68
CA LEU A 204 -12.44 3.90 -3.90
C LEU A 204 -11.77 2.52 -3.75
N LEU A 205 -11.02 2.05 -4.75
CA LEU A 205 -10.21 0.83 -4.63
C LEU A 205 -9.15 0.95 -3.52
N ILE A 206 -8.51 2.12 -3.40
CA ILE A 206 -7.51 2.35 -2.34
C ILE A 206 -8.15 2.29 -0.95
N VAL A 207 -9.27 2.98 -0.76
CA VAL A 207 -9.95 3.05 0.53
C VAL A 207 -10.76 1.79 0.87
N SER A 208 -11.04 0.93 -0.13
CA SER A 208 -11.75 -0.34 0.11
C SER A 208 -10.93 -1.37 0.89
N ASP A 209 -9.62 -1.19 0.99
CA ASP A 209 -8.74 -2.01 1.84
C ASP A 209 -8.84 -1.62 3.33
N ASP A 210 -9.51 -0.52 3.65
CA ASP A 210 -9.76 -0.08 5.02
C ASP A 210 -11.05 -0.69 5.57
N GLU A 211 -10.92 -1.69 6.43
CA GLU A 211 -12.06 -2.37 7.08
C GLU A 211 -12.88 -1.42 7.98
N ASN A 212 -12.28 -0.30 8.44
CA ASN A 212 -13.01 0.74 9.18
C ASN A 212 -13.90 1.57 8.27
N PHE A 213 -13.63 1.58 6.96
CA PHE A 213 -14.43 2.29 5.97
C PHE A 213 -15.47 1.39 5.30
N TYR A 214 -15.02 0.30 4.66
CA TYR A 214 -15.89 -0.64 3.97
C TYR A 214 -15.72 -2.08 4.45
N VAL A 215 -16.86 -2.77 4.61
CA VAL A 215 -16.91 -4.22 4.83
C VAL A 215 -17.93 -4.82 3.87
N ASN A 216 -17.51 -5.76 3.03
CA ASN A 216 -18.37 -6.43 2.04
C ASN A 216 -19.17 -5.46 1.13
N GLY A 217 -18.53 -4.37 0.69
CA GLY A 217 -19.11 -3.37 -0.21
C GLY A 217 -20.13 -2.41 0.44
N LYS A 218 -20.21 -2.39 1.78
CA LYS A 218 -21.04 -1.49 2.56
C LYS A 218 -20.19 -0.69 3.54
N ILE A 219 -20.70 0.48 3.94
CA ILE A 219 -20.08 1.26 5.01
C ILE A 219 -20.02 0.41 6.28
N SER A 220 -18.86 0.45 6.95
CA SER A 220 -18.59 -0.34 8.15
C SER A 220 -19.50 0.06 9.31
N GLY A 221 -19.68 -0.87 10.25
CA GLY A 221 -20.36 -0.57 11.51
C GLY A 221 -19.63 0.47 12.34
N PHE A 222 -18.28 0.50 12.26
CA PHE A 222 -17.46 1.53 12.89
C PHE A 222 -17.83 2.93 12.38
N LEU A 223 -17.73 3.17 11.07
CA LEU A 223 -18.02 4.48 10.48
C LEU A 223 -19.48 4.90 10.70
N THR A 224 -20.42 3.95 10.58
CA THR A 224 -21.83 4.20 10.89
C THR A 224 -22.02 4.71 12.33
N SER A 225 -21.33 4.10 13.31
CA SER A 225 -21.37 4.52 14.72
C SER A 225 -20.75 5.89 14.91
N VAL A 226 -19.61 6.17 14.28
CA VAL A 226 -18.93 7.47 14.32
C VAL A 226 -19.85 8.58 13.81
N ILE A 227 -20.46 8.38 12.63
CA ILE A 227 -21.39 9.36 12.03
C ILE A 227 -22.60 9.59 12.93
N LYS A 228 -23.19 8.52 13.49
CA LYS A 228 -24.34 8.63 14.40
C LYS A 228 -23.99 9.47 15.61
N ASN A 229 -22.86 9.21 16.27
CA ASN A 229 -22.45 9.93 17.47
C ASN A 229 -22.10 11.39 17.16
N LEU A 230 -21.43 11.66 16.04
CA LEU A 230 -21.17 13.03 15.57
C LEU A 230 -22.48 13.80 15.36
N LYS A 231 -23.45 13.20 14.64
CA LYS A 231 -24.78 13.81 14.40
C LYS A 231 -25.62 13.98 15.68
N SER A 232 -25.31 13.26 16.75
CA SER A 232 -25.94 13.40 18.06
C SER A 232 -25.34 14.53 18.93
N GLY A 233 -24.44 15.34 18.38
CA GLY A 233 -23.85 16.48 19.08
C GLY A 233 -22.63 16.14 19.91
N MET A 234 -21.83 15.13 19.50
CA MET A 234 -20.55 14.86 20.12
C MET A 234 -19.62 16.06 19.95
N ASP A 235 -18.94 16.46 21.03
CA ASP A 235 -17.93 17.51 20.96
C ASP A 235 -16.63 17.05 20.29
N LEU A 236 -15.85 18.02 19.84
CA LEU A 236 -14.61 17.81 19.09
C LEU A 236 -13.58 17.01 19.88
N ASP A 237 -13.38 17.32 21.16
CA ASP A 237 -12.39 16.67 22.00
C ASP A 237 -12.70 15.18 22.20
N LYS A 238 -13.97 14.86 22.49
CA LYS A 238 -14.43 13.47 22.62
C LYS A 238 -14.35 12.72 21.31
N PHE A 239 -14.65 13.38 20.18
CA PHE A 239 -14.54 12.75 18.88
C PHE A 239 -13.13 12.20 18.63
N PHE A 240 -12.11 13.03 18.78
CA PHE A 240 -10.74 12.61 18.61
C PHE A 240 -10.14 11.83 19.79
N LEU A 241 -10.79 11.81 20.94
CA LEU A 241 -10.41 10.92 22.03
C LEU A 241 -10.85 9.48 21.80
N LEU A 242 -12.04 9.26 21.28
CA LEU A 242 -12.70 7.94 21.21
C LEU A 242 -12.39 7.17 19.92
N TYR A 243 -12.11 7.87 18.82
CA TYR A 243 -11.96 7.22 17.52
C TYR A 243 -10.54 7.30 16.97
N ARG A 244 -10.06 6.17 16.45
CA ARG A 244 -8.74 6.02 15.82
C ARG A 244 -8.86 5.15 14.58
N CYS A 245 -7.98 5.40 13.61
CA CYS A 245 -7.87 4.63 12.38
C CYS A 245 -6.41 4.63 11.91
N ASP A 246 -5.90 3.49 11.45
CA ASP A 246 -4.47 3.29 11.09
C ASP A 246 -4.22 2.98 9.61
N SER A 247 -5.21 3.20 8.74
CA SER A 247 -5.11 2.97 7.29
C SER A 247 -4.32 4.06 6.57
N TYR A 248 -3.05 4.26 6.93
CA TYR A 248 -2.23 5.40 6.49
C TYR A 248 -2.06 5.53 4.98
N ASN A 249 -2.08 4.43 4.24
CA ASN A 249 -1.97 4.45 2.78
C ASN A 249 -3.19 5.08 2.10
N SER A 250 -4.32 5.14 2.81
CA SER A 250 -5.58 5.67 2.29
C SER A 250 -5.77 7.17 2.55
N ILE A 251 -4.90 7.84 3.33
CA ILE A 251 -5.06 9.27 3.72
C ILE A 251 -5.26 10.17 2.49
N ASN A 252 -4.37 10.08 1.51
CA ASN A 252 -4.46 10.89 0.31
C ASN A 252 -5.70 10.58 -0.53
N ALA A 253 -6.15 9.32 -0.56
CA ALA A 253 -7.36 8.93 -1.27
C ALA A 253 -8.60 9.52 -0.60
N TYR A 254 -8.69 9.49 0.73
CA TYR A 254 -9.78 10.14 1.47
C TYR A 254 -9.87 11.63 1.17
N PHE A 255 -8.73 12.35 1.19
CA PHE A 255 -8.75 13.79 0.91
C PHE A 255 -9.04 14.13 -0.55
N GLN A 256 -8.60 13.31 -1.49
CA GLN A 256 -8.94 13.48 -2.91
C GLN A 256 -10.43 13.20 -3.16
N LEU A 257 -11.00 12.17 -2.52
CA LEU A 257 -12.44 11.89 -2.56
C LEU A 257 -13.24 13.01 -1.89
N ALA A 258 -12.77 13.54 -0.75
CA ALA A 258 -13.43 14.66 -0.08
C ALA A 258 -13.49 15.90 -0.99
N GLN A 259 -12.40 16.23 -1.68
CA GLN A 259 -12.40 17.33 -2.64
C GLN A 259 -13.40 17.08 -3.79
N LEU A 260 -13.41 15.87 -4.36
CA LEU A 260 -14.33 15.50 -5.42
C LEU A 260 -15.79 15.58 -4.97
N TYR A 261 -16.10 15.09 -3.77
CA TYR A 261 -17.47 15.10 -3.23
C TYR A 261 -17.92 16.50 -2.80
N LEU A 262 -16.99 17.36 -2.39
CA LEU A 262 -17.25 18.78 -2.15
C LEU A 262 -17.66 19.48 -3.45
N GLU A 263 -16.90 19.29 -4.53
CA GLU A 263 -17.17 19.86 -5.86
C GLU A 263 -18.52 19.35 -6.43
N LYS A 264 -18.84 18.07 -6.19
CA LYS A 264 -20.11 17.46 -6.60
C LYS A 264 -21.29 17.73 -5.65
N ASN A 265 -21.09 18.46 -4.54
CA ASN A 265 -22.08 18.71 -3.47
C ASN A 265 -22.71 17.42 -2.88
N MET A 266 -21.90 16.35 -2.76
CA MET A 266 -22.33 15.05 -2.22
C MET A 266 -22.08 14.98 -0.70
N LYS A 267 -22.92 15.66 0.08
CA LYS A 267 -22.71 15.96 1.51
C LYS A 267 -22.44 14.74 2.38
N GLU A 268 -23.18 13.63 2.20
CA GLU A 268 -23.04 12.42 3.00
C GLU A 268 -21.70 11.73 2.70
N LYS A 269 -21.39 11.51 1.43
CA LYS A 269 -20.10 10.92 1.02
C LYS A 269 -18.92 11.79 1.44
N LEU A 270 -19.06 13.11 1.35
CA LEU A 270 -18.07 14.06 1.84
C LEU A 270 -17.80 13.85 3.33
N LEU A 271 -18.84 13.71 4.15
CA LEU A 271 -18.70 13.48 5.58
C LEU A 271 -17.98 12.14 5.86
N GLU A 272 -18.41 11.07 5.20
CA GLU A 272 -17.81 9.72 5.35
C GLU A 272 -16.30 9.72 5.13
N VAL A 273 -15.86 10.20 3.97
CA VAL A 273 -14.44 10.19 3.63
C VAL A 273 -13.62 11.21 4.45
N SER A 274 -14.22 12.35 4.82
CA SER A 274 -13.57 13.36 5.64
C SER A 274 -13.32 12.85 7.06
N ILE A 275 -14.27 12.15 7.66
CA ILE A 275 -14.11 11.49 8.97
C ILE A 275 -12.90 10.54 8.91
N MET A 276 -12.87 9.64 7.93
CA MET A 276 -11.80 8.64 7.83
C MET A 276 -10.44 9.28 7.60
N GLY A 277 -10.35 10.22 6.66
CA GLY A 277 -9.09 10.94 6.40
C GLY A 277 -8.57 11.68 7.63
N MET A 278 -9.47 12.28 8.41
CA MET A 278 -9.12 12.98 9.64
C MET A 278 -8.69 12.03 10.75
N LEU A 279 -9.45 10.98 11.04
CA LEU A 279 -9.11 10.01 12.08
C LEU A 279 -7.75 9.36 11.79
N THR A 280 -7.52 8.96 10.52
CA THR A 280 -6.26 8.35 10.12
C THR A 280 -5.09 9.32 10.26
N SER A 281 -5.26 10.59 9.87
CA SER A 281 -4.23 11.61 9.98
C SER A 281 -3.90 11.92 11.44
N VAL A 282 -4.90 12.11 12.29
CA VAL A 282 -4.73 12.37 13.73
C VAL A 282 -4.06 11.17 14.39
N THR A 283 -4.47 9.95 14.08
CA THR A 283 -3.85 8.73 14.62
C THR A 283 -2.37 8.64 14.26
N ARG A 284 -2.01 8.96 13.00
CA ARG A 284 -0.61 8.95 12.56
C ARG A 284 0.23 10.01 13.26
N ILE A 285 -0.26 11.22 13.36
CA ILE A 285 0.44 12.31 14.07
C ILE A 285 0.60 11.95 15.55
N GLU A 286 -0.44 11.42 16.17
CA GLU A 286 -0.38 11.00 17.58
C GLU A 286 0.66 9.92 17.83
N GLN A 287 0.82 8.97 16.91
CA GLN A 287 1.87 7.96 16.99
C GLN A 287 3.27 8.60 16.95
N ILE A 288 3.48 9.54 16.02
CA ILE A 288 4.77 10.26 15.93
C ILE A 288 5.04 11.06 17.21
N LEU A 289 4.02 11.71 17.80
CA LEU A 289 4.16 12.43 19.07
C LEU A 289 4.51 11.49 20.22
N LYS A 290 3.89 10.30 20.30
CA LYS A 290 4.19 9.29 21.32
C LYS A 290 5.61 8.72 21.22
N GLU A 291 6.15 8.62 20.01
CA GLU A 291 7.55 8.20 19.79
C GLU A 291 8.56 9.24 20.28
N ARG A 292 8.17 10.51 20.38
CA ARG A 292 9.05 11.64 20.78
C ARG A 292 8.89 12.06 22.22
N GLU A 293 7.67 12.08 22.69
CA GLU A 293 7.32 12.52 24.04
C GLU A 293 6.83 11.31 24.83
N LEU A 294 7.69 10.76 25.70
CA LEU A 294 7.41 9.54 26.48
C LEU A 294 6.12 9.61 27.29
N GLU A 295 5.72 10.81 27.73
CA GLU A 295 4.50 11.02 28.52
C GLU A 295 3.34 11.59 27.69
N TYR A 296 3.45 11.59 26.35
CA TYR A 296 2.39 12.12 25.51
C TYR A 296 1.09 11.31 25.69
N SER A 297 0.03 12.04 26.01
CA SER A 297 -1.35 11.55 25.96
C SER A 297 -2.25 12.60 25.34
N TYR A 298 -3.23 12.17 24.57
CA TYR A 298 -4.25 13.07 24.04
C TYR A 298 -5.04 13.69 25.20
N LYS A 299 -5.06 15.01 25.29
CA LYS A 299 -5.83 15.78 26.29
C LYS A 299 -7.10 16.38 25.67
N ASN A 300 -6.89 17.16 24.61
CA ASN A 300 -7.91 17.79 23.81
C ASN A 300 -7.32 18.13 22.44
N PHE A 301 -8.17 18.50 21.48
CA PHE A 301 -7.76 18.78 20.11
C PHE A 301 -6.86 20.03 20.00
N ASN A 302 -7.10 21.03 20.86
CA ASN A 302 -6.26 22.23 20.94
C ASN A 302 -4.81 21.88 21.29
N HIS A 303 -4.60 21.08 22.32
CA HIS A 303 -3.26 20.64 22.74
C HIS A 303 -2.59 19.75 21.67
N PHE A 304 -3.35 18.82 21.11
CA PHE A 304 -2.88 17.98 20.02
C PHE A 304 -2.40 18.83 18.82
N TYR A 305 -3.25 19.77 18.36
CA TYR A 305 -2.94 20.57 17.18
C TYR A 305 -1.76 21.51 17.43
N TYR A 306 -1.69 22.09 18.63
CA TYR A 306 -0.53 22.88 19.06
C TYR A 306 0.75 22.05 18.96
N LEU A 307 0.80 20.86 19.56
CA LEU A 307 1.99 20.01 19.51
C LEU A 307 2.34 19.57 18.08
N ALA A 308 1.36 19.16 17.28
CA ALA A 308 1.58 18.75 15.91
C ALA A 308 2.29 19.83 15.07
N THR A 309 2.08 21.11 15.41
CA THR A 309 2.66 22.25 14.70
C THR A 309 3.97 22.78 15.32
N GLN A 310 4.50 22.13 16.36
CA GLN A 310 5.85 22.44 16.89
C GLN A 310 6.96 21.69 16.13
N TYR A 311 6.65 20.61 15.41
CA TYR A 311 7.63 19.75 14.78
C TYR A 311 7.60 19.92 13.24
N SER A 312 8.71 20.41 12.70
CA SER A 312 8.84 20.73 11.26
C SER A 312 8.59 19.53 10.35
N ASP A 313 8.96 18.33 10.74
CA ASP A 313 8.72 17.12 9.95
C ASP A 313 7.25 16.69 9.97
N ILE A 314 6.52 16.86 11.08
CA ILE A 314 5.06 16.67 11.13
C ILE A 314 4.38 17.70 10.23
N ILE A 315 4.80 18.98 10.30
CA ILE A 315 4.29 20.04 9.42
C ILE A 315 4.51 19.66 7.96
N ASN A 316 5.75 19.31 7.57
CA ASN A 316 6.09 18.96 6.20
C ASN A 316 5.36 17.70 5.71
N TRP A 317 5.24 16.68 6.57
CA TRP A 317 4.44 15.50 6.28
C TRP A 317 2.97 15.87 6.07
N GLY A 318 2.41 16.71 6.91
CA GLY A 318 1.03 17.18 6.81
C GLY A 318 0.77 17.98 5.53
N ILE A 319 1.69 18.87 5.13
CA ILE A 319 1.61 19.62 3.87
C ILE A 319 1.66 18.65 2.69
N LYS A 320 2.64 17.74 2.65
CA LYS A 320 2.79 16.73 1.60
C LYS A 320 1.54 15.87 1.42
N ASN A 321 0.90 15.48 2.52
CA ASN A 321 -0.30 14.64 2.53
C ASN A 321 -1.61 15.43 2.57
N LYS A 322 -1.57 16.77 2.46
CA LYS A 322 -2.72 17.67 2.45
C LYS A 322 -3.59 17.59 3.73
N VAL A 323 -2.98 17.26 4.85
CA VAL A 323 -3.69 17.08 6.13
C VAL A 323 -4.35 18.38 6.59
N TRP A 324 -3.64 19.51 6.44
CA TRP A 324 -4.16 20.83 6.84
C TRP A 324 -5.36 21.26 5.99
N GLN A 325 -5.33 20.95 4.67
CA GLN A 325 -6.52 21.05 3.82
C GLN A 325 -7.62 20.09 4.29
N GLY A 326 -7.26 18.88 4.68
CA GLY A 326 -8.20 17.89 5.20
C GLY A 326 -8.94 18.38 6.44
N PHE A 327 -8.26 19.08 7.36
CA PHE A 327 -8.87 19.71 8.54
C PHE A 327 -9.93 20.73 8.13
N PHE A 328 -9.62 21.57 7.16
CA PHE A 328 -10.58 22.53 6.62
C PHE A 328 -11.77 21.84 5.94
N ASN A 329 -11.53 20.86 5.09
CA ASN A 329 -12.57 20.12 4.38
C ASN A 329 -13.49 19.36 5.34
N PHE A 330 -12.93 18.82 6.43
CA PHE A 330 -13.73 18.16 7.46
C PHE A 330 -14.62 19.15 8.19
N ALA A 331 -14.12 20.35 8.54
CA ALA A 331 -14.95 21.42 9.08
C ALA A 331 -16.13 21.76 8.16
N GLN A 332 -15.91 21.84 6.84
CA GLN A 332 -16.99 22.03 5.87
C GLN A 332 -17.96 20.84 5.80
N ALA A 333 -17.45 19.62 5.89
CA ALA A 333 -18.28 18.42 5.85
C ALA A 333 -19.25 18.37 7.04
N VAL A 334 -18.78 18.71 8.24
CA VAL A 334 -19.63 18.75 9.45
C VAL A 334 -20.57 19.95 9.43
N GLU A 335 -20.14 21.11 8.91
CA GLU A 335 -21.00 22.28 8.65
C GLU A 335 -22.19 21.89 7.75
N PHE A 336 -21.95 21.22 6.63
CA PHE A 336 -22.98 20.78 5.69
C PHE A 336 -23.94 19.74 6.28
N ASN A 337 -23.55 19.08 7.36
CA ASN A 337 -24.37 18.13 8.11
C ASN A 337 -24.97 18.74 9.39
N ASN A 338 -25.07 20.08 9.45
CA ASN A 338 -25.68 20.87 10.53
C ASN A 338 -24.99 20.74 11.91
N GLN A 339 -23.72 20.32 11.95
CA GLN A 339 -22.92 20.29 13.17
C GLN A 339 -22.14 21.60 13.32
N ILE A 340 -22.86 22.71 13.48
CA ILE A 340 -22.30 24.07 13.37
C ILE A 340 -21.26 24.37 14.44
N GLU A 341 -21.51 24.01 15.71
CA GLU A 341 -20.55 24.30 16.79
C GLU A 341 -19.25 23.52 16.59
N PHE A 342 -19.34 22.25 16.23
CA PHE A 342 -18.17 21.45 15.88
C PHE A 342 -17.35 22.06 14.73
N ALA A 343 -18.04 22.54 13.67
CA ALA A 343 -17.41 23.21 12.54
C ALA A 343 -16.71 24.50 12.96
N LYS A 344 -17.33 25.31 13.81
CA LYS A 344 -16.76 26.55 14.34
C LYS A 344 -15.47 26.29 15.15
N GLU A 345 -15.47 25.25 15.99
CA GLU A 345 -14.29 24.86 16.75
C GLU A 345 -13.14 24.45 15.80
N MET A 346 -13.42 23.61 14.79
CA MET A 346 -12.42 23.22 13.80
C MET A 346 -11.86 24.41 13.01
N TYR A 347 -12.71 25.34 12.56
CA TYR A 347 -12.24 26.56 11.88
C TYR A 347 -11.40 27.43 12.82
N THR A 348 -11.76 27.52 14.09
CA THR A 348 -10.99 28.27 15.10
C THR A 348 -9.61 27.67 15.28
N HIS A 349 -9.49 26.35 15.40
CA HIS A 349 -8.19 25.68 15.49
C HIS A 349 -7.35 25.90 14.22
N ASN A 350 -7.95 25.84 13.03
CA ASN A 350 -7.26 26.15 11.79
C ASN A 350 -6.71 27.58 11.74
N ILE A 351 -7.45 28.57 12.25
CA ILE A 351 -7.00 29.97 12.30
C ILE A 351 -5.79 30.13 13.22
N ILE A 352 -5.76 29.40 14.33
CA ILE A 352 -4.72 29.56 15.35
C ILE A 352 -3.46 28.76 14.98
N TYR A 353 -3.60 27.53 14.51
CA TYR A 353 -2.51 26.57 14.43
C TYR A 353 -2.17 26.09 13.01
N SER A 354 -3.01 26.30 11.98
CA SER A 354 -2.65 25.83 10.64
C SER A 354 -1.31 26.42 10.20
N PRO A 355 -0.35 25.61 9.75
CA PRO A 355 0.92 26.11 9.22
C PRO A 355 0.79 26.77 7.85
N GLU A 356 -0.36 26.62 7.17
CA GLU A 356 -0.63 27.18 5.86
C GLU A 356 -1.59 28.38 5.97
N GLU A 357 -1.07 29.58 5.68
CA GLU A 357 -1.81 30.85 5.78
C GLU A 357 -3.14 30.83 4.99
N HIS A 358 -3.15 30.12 3.85
CA HIS A 358 -4.35 29.98 3.02
C HIS A 358 -5.53 29.41 3.84
N TRP A 359 -5.30 28.34 4.59
CA TRP A 359 -6.35 27.70 5.39
C TRP A 359 -6.74 28.51 6.62
N GLN A 360 -5.80 29.27 7.20
CA GLN A 360 -6.12 30.25 8.25
C GLN A 360 -7.09 31.33 7.73
N LYS A 361 -6.76 31.92 6.57
CA LYS A 361 -7.58 32.98 5.96
C LYS A 361 -8.97 32.47 5.58
N THR A 362 -9.04 31.33 4.90
CA THR A 362 -10.29 30.74 4.45
C THR A 362 -11.19 30.34 5.64
N SER A 363 -10.59 29.79 6.73
CA SER A 363 -11.33 29.49 7.96
C SER A 363 -11.89 30.76 8.64
N ARG A 364 -11.12 31.86 8.61
CA ARG A 364 -11.57 33.16 9.14
C ARG A 364 -12.76 33.71 8.35
N GLU A 365 -12.74 33.58 7.02
CA GLU A 365 -13.86 33.97 6.16
C GLU A 365 -15.11 33.13 6.43
N LYS A 366 -14.94 31.84 6.69
CA LYS A 366 -16.05 30.96 7.09
C LYS A 366 -16.67 31.38 8.43
N LEU A 367 -15.87 31.64 9.46
CA LEU A 367 -16.40 32.05 10.78
C LEU A 367 -17.16 33.39 10.73
N LYS A 368 -16.74 34.35 9.89
CA LYS A 368 -17.47 35.60 9.72
C LYS A 368 -18.93 35.39 9.27
N ARG A 369 -19.16 34.42 8.37
CA ARG A 369 -20.51 34.12 7.86
C ARG A 369 -21.47 33.54 8.92
N PHE A 370 -20.95 32.99 10.01
CA PHE A 370 -21.77 32.53 11.13
C PHE A 370 -22.14 33.66 12.11
N ALA A 371 -21.51 34.83 12.01
CA ALA A 371 -21.80 36.00 12.82
C ALA A 371 -22.78 36.97 12.16
N GLU A 372 -23.01 36.83 10.86
CA GLU A 372 -24.05 37.53 10.08
C GLU A 372 -25.36 36.75 10.12
#